data_1708fafe01b3d44a3da05ab9baf5ef6b
#
_entry.id   1708fafe01b3d44a3da05ab9baf5ef6b
#
_cell.length_a   1.000
_cell.length_b   1.000
_cell.length_c   1.000
_cell.angle_alpha   90.00
_cell.angle_beta   90.00
_cell.angle_gamma   90.00
#
_symmetry.space_group_name_H-M   'P 1'
#
loop_
_entity.id
_entity.type
_entity.pdbx_description
1 polymer ?
#
loop_
_entity_poly.entity_id
_entity_poly.type
_entity_poly.pdbx_seq_one_letter_code
_entity_poly.pdbx_strand_id
1 'polypeptide(L)'
;AASGEDLATTSDIVTDALTAFGLSAADSGHFADILAAASSNANTNVSLMGETFKYCAPIAGALGFSAEDTAEAIGLMANSGIKASQAGTSLRTIMNNLSGEVTFVGKNIGEVTIATSNADGSMRSLNDILADCRVAFSGLSESEKAANAEALVGKNAMSGFLALMNSSETDINKLRGAIENCDGASESMAETMQDNLNGQLTILKSQLEELAISFGDILMPTIRKIVSAVQQFVDKLNSMDEGTRETIIKIGLLAASIGPLLIVLGKTISTVGTAMRGFSSLAKGVRLLITHVGSASGVFSKLGVVLGGLSGPVVAVVAVIGTLVAAFMNLWNTNEEFRTAITGIWNDIVSKVKGFCDQLTQRINGLGFDFKDV
;
A
#
# COMPACT_ATOMS: atom_id res chain seq x y z
N ALA A 1 0.75 6.58 7.51
CA ALA A 1 0.54 5.50 8.49
C ALA A 1 -0.63 5.81 9.42
N ALA A 2 -0.63 6.99 10.07
CA ALA A 2 -1.63 7.37 11.07
C ALA A 2 -3.08 7.41 10.59
N SER A 3 -3.32 7.70 9.32
CA SER A 3 -4.68 7.83 8.74
C SER A 3 -5.15 6.58 8.01
N GLY A 4 -4.29 5.59 7.82
CA GLY A 4 -4.55 4.45 6.94
C GLY A 4 -4.53 4.79 5.44
N GLU A 5 -4.21 6.04 5.10
CA GLU A 5 -4.08 6.51 3.72
C GLU A 5 -2.75 6.05 3.08
N ASP A 6 -2.74 6.01 1.76
CA ASP A 6 -1.54 5.73 0.99
C ASP A 6 -0.46 6.81 1.20
N LEU A 7 0.80 6.37 1.32
CA LEU A 7 1.94 7.26 1.59
C LEU A 7 2.12 8.31 0.48
N ALA A 8 1.95 7.93 -0.79
CA ALA A 8 2.11 8.85 -1.90
C ALA A 8 1.04 9.95 -1.83
N THR A 9 -0.23 9.56 -1.65
CA THR A 9 -1.36 10.50 -1.50
C THR A 9 -1.16 11.44 -0.31
N THR A 10 -0.71 10.92 0.84
CA THR A 10 -0.46 11.76 2.03
C THR A 10 0.71 12.71 1.79
N SER A 11 1.77 12.25 1.13
CA SER A 11 2.91 13.10 0.78
C SER A 11 2.50 14.23 -0.15
N ASP A 12 1.69 13.96 -1.18
CA ASP A 12 1.18 14.98 -2.09
C ASP A 12 0.33 16.02 -1.35
N ILE A 13 -0.57 15.60 -0.46
CA ILE A 13 -1.40 16.50 0.36
C ILE A 13 -0.51 17.44 1.17
N VAL A 14 0.51 16.89 1.85
CA VAL A 14 1.41 17.69 2.70
C VAL A 14 2.24 18.65 1.85
N THR A 15 2.87 18.21 0.77
CA THR A 15 3.73 19.04 -0.07
C THR A 15 2.97 20.14 -0.81
N ASP A 16 1.76 19.84 -1.29
CA ASP A 16 0.88 20.83 -1.94
C ASP A 16 0.49 21.93 -0.93
N ALA A 17 0.10 21.54 0.29
CA ALA A 17 -0.28 22.49 1.32
C ALA A 17 0.91 23.34 1.81
N LEU A 18 2.07 22.72 2.07
CA LEU A 18 3.29 23.48 2.43
C LEU A 18 3.62 24.53 1.38
N THR A 19 3.56 24.15 0.11
CA THR A 19 3.80 25.09 -1.00
C THR A 19 2.78 26.24 -1.01
N ALA A 20 1.50 25.90 -0.83
CA ALA A 20 0.41 26.88 -0.84
C ALA A 20 0.48 27.89 0.30
N PHE A 21 0.90 27.45 1.49
CA PHE A 21 1.08 28.30 2.67
C PHE A 21 2.47 28.97 2.76
N GLY A 22 3.38 28.68 1.81
CA GLY A 22 4.75 29.20 1.85
C GLY A 22 5.59 28.61 3.00
N LEU A 23 5.25 27.42 3.46
CA LEU A 23 5.94 26.69 4.52
C LEU A 23 7.12 25.90 3.95
N SER A 24 8.07 25.56 4.81
CA SER A 24 9.26 24.80 4.45
C SER A 24 9.04 23.28 4.63
N ALA A 25 9.92 22.47 4.07
CA ALA A 25 9.88 21.00 4.30
C ALA A 25 10.05 20.63 5.80
N ALA A 26 10.67 21.50 6.61
CA ALA A 26 10.79 21.28 8.06
C ALA A 26 9.43 21.33 8.78
N ASP A 27 8.46 22.02 8.21
CA ASP A 27 7.12 22.19 8.78
C ASP A 27 6.18 21.01 8.45
N SER A 28 6.66 20.01 7.68
CA SER A 28 5.86 18.87 7.25
C SER A 28 5.30 18.03 8.42
N GLY A 29 6.10 17.88 9.48
CA GLY A 29 5.67 17.18 10.71
C GLY A 29 4.52 17.91 11.38
N HIS A 30 4.67 19.21 11.59
CA HIS A 30 3.63 20.05 12.20
C HIS A 30 2.34 20.06 11.36
N PHE A 31 2.44 20.18 10.03
CA PHE A 31 1.26 20.11 9.17
C PHE A 31 0.57 18.75 9.23
N ALA A 32 1.34 17.66 9.31
CA ALA A 32 0.78 16.31 9.52
C ALA A 32 0.05 16.20 10.88
N ASP A 33 0.57 16.84 11.92
CA ASP A 33 -0.04 16.90 13.24
C ASP A 33 -1.36 17.69 13.22
N ILE A 34 -1.41 18.83 12.50
CA ILE A 34 -2.65 19.58 12.25
C ILE A 34 -3.71 18.71 11.58
N LEU A 35 -3.35 17.96 10.54
CA LEU A 35 -4.27 17.06 9.84
C LEU A 35 -4.78 15.93 10.76
N ALA A 36 -3.88 15.36 11.55
CA ALA A 36 -4.23 14.29 12.51
C ALA A 36 -5.16 14.81 13.61
N ALA A 37 -4.83 15.95 14.21
CA ALA A 37 -5.64 16.57 15.25
C ALA A 37 -7.03 16.96 14.74
N ALA A 38 -7.11 17.63 13.59
CA ALA A 38 -8.38 18.06 12.99
C ALA A 38 -9.24 16.85 12.57
N SER A 39 -8.64 15.84 11.91
CA SER A 39 -9.39 14.65 11.48
C SER A 39 -9.88 13.78 12.63
N SER A 40 -9.18 13.77 13.77
CA SER A 40 -9.59 13.04 14.98
C SER A 40 -10.68 13.77 15.78
N ASN A 41 -10.84 15.09 15.60
CA ASN A 41 -11.75 15.92 16.38
C ASN A 41 -12.92 16.49 15.58
N ALA A 42 -12.99 16.21 14.28
CA ALA A 42 -14.10 16.58 13.40
C ALA A 42 -14.62 15.38 12.61
N ASN A 43 -15.81 15.52 12.03
CA ASN A 43 -16.41 14.47 11.20
C ASN A 43 -15.77 14.44 9.79
N THR A 44 -14.49 14.13 9.72
CA THR A 44 -13.71 14.09 8.46
C THR A 44 -12.59 13.06 8.57
N ASN A 45 -11.76 12.95 7.53
CA ASN A 45 -10.52 12.19 7.53
C ASN A 45 -9.43 12.97 6.77
N VAL A 46 -8.20 12.48 6.82
CA VAL A 46 -7.04 13.15 6.21
C VAL A 46 -7.21 13.34 4.69
N SER A 47 -7.73 12.33 3.99
CA SER A 47 -7.97 12.39 2.54
C SER A 47 -8.97 13.50 2.16
N LEU A 48 -10.12 13.55 2.85
CA LEU A 48 -11.14 14.59 2.62
C LEU A 48 -10.63 15.98 2.98
N MET A 49 -9.82 16.11 4.04
CA MET A 49 -9.18 17.37 4.39
C MET A 49 -8.18 17.80 3.32
N GLY A 50 -7.34 16.86 2.85
CA GLY A 50 -6.38 17.11 1.78
C GLY A 50 -7.05 17.60 0.51
N GLU A 51 -8.17 16.95 0.11
CA GLU A 51 -8.95 17.43 -1.03
C GLU A 51 -9.52 18.84 -0.79
N THR A 52 -9.96 19.15 0.42
CA THR A 52 -10.42 20.51 0.76
C THR A 52 -9.28 21.53 0.65
N PHE A 53 -8.11 21.24 1.23
CA PHE A 53 -6.93 22.10 1.17
C PHE A 53 -6.50 22.40 -0.26
N LYS A 54 -6.53 21.44 -1.14
CA LYS A 54 -6.22 21.60 -2.58
C LYS A 54 -6.97 22.77 -3.22
N TYR A 55 -8.20 23.04 -2.80
CA TYR A 55 -9.01 24.14 -3.35
C TYR A 55 -8.85 25.47 -2.60
N CYS A 56 -8.63 25.44 -1.28
CA CYS A 56 -8.61 26.67 -0.47
C CYS A 56 -7.22 27.11 -0.02
N ALA A 57 -6.24 26.22 0.10
CA ALA A 57 -4.91 26.58 0.60
C ALA A 57 -4.20 27.66 -0.23
N PRO A 58 -4.26 27.65 -1.59
CA PRO A 58 -3.62 28.72 -2.36
C PRO A 58 -4.14 30.11 -2.04
N ILE A 59 -5.43 30.28 -1.78
CA ILE A 59 -6.00 31.59 -1.40
C ILE A 59 -5.73 31.90 0.08
N ALA A 60 -5.79 30.89 0.95
CA ALA A 60 -5.48 31.06 2.36
C ALA A 60 -4.05 31.58 2.55
N GLY A 61 -3.06 30.92 1.93
CA GLY A 61 -1.67 31.35 1.97
C GLY A 61 -1.44 32.71 1.34
N ALA A 62 -2.07 33.03 0.19
CA ALA A 62 -1.98 34.32 -0.45
C ALA A 62 -2.54 35.48 0.42
N LEU A 63 -3.54 35.21 1.24
CA LEU A 63 -4.14 36.16 2.17
C LEU A 63 -3.45 36.18 3.54
N GLY A 64 -2.49 35.30 3.79
CA GLY A 64 -1.77 35.20 5.05
C GLY A 64 -2.54 34.51 6.18
N PHE A 65 -3.58 33.72 5.85
CA PHE A 65 -4.25 32.86 6.83
C PHE A 65 -3.38 31.65 7.14
N SER A 66 -3.39 31.20 8.40
CA SER A 66 -2.61 30.04 8.82
C SER A 66 -3.23 28.71 8.38
N ALA A 67 -2.40 27.66 8.38
CA ALA A 67 -2.85 26.29 8.13
C ALA A 67 -3.79 25.80 9.24
N GLU A 68 -3.53 26.20 10.48
CA GLU A 68 -4.31 25.90 11.68
C GLU A 68 -5.72 26.47 11.58
N ASP A 69 -5.85 27.80 11.33
CA ASP A 69 -7.15 28.45 11.18
C ASP A 69 -7.95 27.83 10.03
N THR A 70 -7.25 27.54 8.93
CA THR A 70 -7.86 26.90 7.76
C THR A 70 -8.36 25.47 8.10
N ALA A 71 -7.57 24.68 8.85
CA ALA A 71 -7.96 23.37 9.30
C ALA A 71 -9.15 23.39 10.27
N GLU A 72 -9.21 24.39 11.17
CA GLU A 72 -10.37 24.60 12.05
C GLU A 72 -11.63 24.84 11.22
N ALA A 73 -11.58 25.76 10.26
CA ALA A 73 -12.72 26.07 9.39
C ALA A 73 -13.17 24.86 8.59
N ILE A 74 -12.24 24.06 8.05
CA ILE A 74 -12.52 22.81 7.34
C ILE A 74 -13.23 21.81 8.26
N GLY A 75 -12.73 21.62 9.48
CA GLY A 75 -13.32 20.69 10.46
C GLY A 75 -14.74 21.11 10.88
N LEU A 76 -14.98 22.40 11.11
CA LEU A 76 -16.31 22.93 11.44
C LEU A 76 -17.31 22.72 10.29
N MET A 77 -16.90 22.96 9.05
CA MET A 77 -17.74 22.67 7.87
C MET A 77 -18.02 21.17 7.74
N ALA A 78 -17.02 20.33 8.02
CA ALA A 78 -17.15 18.88 7.95
C ALA A 78 -18.15 18.34 9.01
N ASN A 79 -18.22 18.94 10.20
CA ASN A 79 -19.21 18.59 11.22
C ASN A 79 -20.64 18.85 10.72
N SER A 80 -20.83 19.83 9.84
CA SER A 80 -22.08 20.13 9.17
C SER A 80 -22.31 19.31 7.88
N GLY A 81 -21.44 18.34 7.58
CA GLY A 81 -21.56 17.46 6.41
C GLY A 81 -20.97 18.03 5.12
N ILE A 82 -20.36 19.22 5.13
CA ILE A 82 -19.74 19.86 3.97
C ILE A 82 -18.25 19.49 3.96
N LYS A 83 -17.82 18.68 2.97
CA LYS A 83 -16.49 18.03 2.94
C LYS A 83 -15.87 18.09 1.54
N ALA A 84 -14.59 17.78 1.47
CA ALA A 84 -13.82 17.62 0.23
C ALA A 84 -13.95 18.86 -0.69
N SER A 85 -14.10 18.67 -1.98
CA SER A 85 -14.16 19.74 -2.99
C SER A 85 -15.26 20.76 -2.73
N GLN A 86 -16.40 20.35 -2.16
CA GLN A 86 -17.49 21.25 -1.80
C GLN A 86 -17.05 22.22 -0.68
N ALA A 87 -16.42 21.70 0.37
CA ALA A 87 -15.88 22.52 1.45
C ALA A 87 -14.80 23.46 0.91
N GLY A 88 -13.85 22.93 0.13
CA GLY A 88 -12.75 23.69 -0.42
C GLY A 88 -13.19 24.85 -1.33
N THR A 89 -14.16 24.57 -2.22
CA THR A 89 -14.73 25.60 -3.10
C THR A 89 -15.48 26.68 -2.31
N SER A 90 -16.28 26.27 -1.32
CA SER A 90 -16.99 27.21 -0.46
C SER A 90 -16.02 28.05 0.39
N LEU A 91 -15.04 27.42 1.02
CA LEU A 91 -14.06 28.09 1.88
C LEU A 91 -13.19 29.06 1.08
N ARG A 92 -12.76 28.68 -0.13
CA ARG A 92 -12.06 29.58 -1.06
C ARG A 92 -12.88 30.84 -1.33
N THR A 93 -14.17 30.69 -1.62
CA THR A 93 -15.05 31.83 -1.88
C THR A 93 -15.24 32.69 -0.64
N ILE A 94 -15.42 32.06 0.53
CA ILE A 94 -15.55 32.76 1.83
C ILE A 94 -14.30 33.58 2.10
N MET A 95 -13.11 32.98 2.05
CA MET A 95 -11.84 33.68 2.31
C MET A 95 -11.62 34.84 1.35
N ASN A 96 -11.89 34.64 0.06
CA ASN A 96 -11.76 35.71 -0.93
C ASN A 96 -12.67 36.89 -0.63
N ASN A 97 -13.90 36.65 -0.16
CA ASN A 97 -14.83 37.73 0.16
C ASN A 97 -14.57 38.36 1.53
N LEU A 98 -13.98 37.62 2.47
CA LEU A 98 -13.49 38.16 3.75
C LEU A 98 -12.25 39.05 3.59
N SER A 99 -11.56 39.04 2.44
CA SER A 99 -10.44 39.94 2.17
C SER A 99 -10.90 41.40 1.85
N GLY A 100 -12.19 41.57 1.63
CA GLY A 100 -12.79 42.90 1.41
C GLY A 100 -13.50 43.45 2.65
N GLU A 101 -14.34 44.44 2.43
CA GLU A 101 -15.23 44.97 3.46
C GLU A 101 -16.37 44.00 3.73
N VAL A 102 -16.58 43.62 4.98
CA VAL A 102 -17.63 42.71 5.43
C VAL A 102 -18.62 43.48 6.26
N THR A 103 -19.84 43.64 5.76
CA THR A 103 -20.90 44.39 6.44
C THR A 103 -22.15 43.52 6.53
N PHE A 104 -22.73 43.43 7.72
CA PHE A 104 -24.00 42.78 7.97
C PHE A 104 -25.06 43.84 8.34
N VAL A 105 -26.25 43.65 7.77
CA VAL A 105 -27.37 44.55 8.00
C VAL A 105 -28.57 43.79 8.56
N GLY A 106 -29.09 44.26 9.67
CA GLY A 106 -30.26 43.64 10.31
C GLY A 106 -31.08 44.64 11.09
N LYS A 107 -32.36 44.35 11.24
CA LYS A 107 -33.29 45.24 11.97
C LYS A 107 -32.87 45.48 13.43
N ASN A 108 -32.33 44.47 14.06
CA ASN A 108 -31.96 44.53 15.48
C ASN A 108 -30.52 45.06 15.70
N ILE A 109 -29.63 44.84 14.73
CA ILE A 109 -28.19 45.18 14.86
C ILE A 109 -27.83 46.47 14.12
N GLY A 110 -28.71 46.97 13.22
CA GLY A 110 -28.38 48.05 12.28
C GLY A 110 -27.37 47.56 11.23
N GLU A 111 -26.43 48.38 10.90
CA GLU A 111 -25.29 48.08 10.03
C GLU A 111 -24.04 47.84 10.88
N VAL A 112 -23.43 46.66 10.74
CA VAL A 112 -22.24 46.23 11.47
C VAL A 112 -21.14 45.87 10.48
N THR A 113 -20.06 46.62 10.48
CA THR A 113 -18.89 46.34 9.67
C THR A 113 -17.84 45.58 10.49
N ILE A 114 -17.36 44.47 9.93
CA ILE A 114 -16.33 43.61 10.54
C ILE A 114 -14.97 44.03 10.00
N ALA A 115 -14.05 44.34 10.91
CA ALA A 115 -12.65 44.62 10.55
C ALA A 115 -11.97 43.30 10.10
N THR A 116 -11.50 43.26 8.89
CA THR A 116 -10.79 42.10 8.31
C THR A 116 -9.29 42.28 8.29
N SER A 117 -8.79 43.51 8.44
CA SER A 117 -7.37 43.83 8.39
C SER A 117 -6.91 44.44 9.71
N ASN A 118 -5.63 44.26 10.01
CA ASN A 118 -4.89 44.93 11.07
C ASN A 118 -4.51 46.35 10.66
N ALA A 119 -4.04 47.18 11.60
CA ALA A 119 -3.62 48.56 11.36
C ALA A 119 -2.41 48.66 10.41
N ASP A 120 -1.60 47.60 10.28
CA ASP A 120 -0.46 47.51 9.37
C ASP A 120 -0.83 47.07 7.95
N GLY A 121 -2.11 46.78 7.69
CA GLY A 121 -2.64 46.32 6.41
C GLY A 121 -2.58 44.81 6.21
N SER A 122 -2.03 44.03 7.15
CA SER A 122 -2.11 42.56 7.10
C SER A 122 -3.54 42.07 7.41
N MET A 123 -3.87 40.88 6.94
CA MET A 123 -5.15 40.24 7.31
C MET A 123 -5.13 39.84 8.79
N ARG A 124 -6.26 40.00 9.47
CA ARG A 124 -6.48 39.37 10.78
C ARG A 124 -6.59 37.85 10.63
N SER A 125 -6.42 37.13 11.74
CA SER A 125 -6.61 35.67 11.69
C SER A 125 -8.02 35.31 11.18
N LEU A 126 -8.13 34.23 10.42
CA LEU A 126 -9.41 33.78 9.91
C LEU A 126 -10.38 33.48 11.05
N ASN A 127 -9.87 32.91 12.14
CA ASN A 127 -10.66 32.57 13.31
C ASN A 127 -11.25 33.81 14.01
N ASP A 128 -10.48 34.90 14.12
CA ASP A 128 -10.95 36.17 14.71
C ASP A 128 -12.00 36.84 13.84
N ILE A 129 -11.80 36.88 12.53
CA ILE A 129 -12.78 37.41 11.57
C ILE A 129 -14.08 36.62 11.65
N LEU A 130 -14.02 35.26 11.64
CA LEU A 130 -15.19 34.40 11.76
C LEU A 130 -15.89 34.52 13.12
N ALA A 131 -15.13 34.76 14.21
CA ALA A 131 -15.70 34.99 15.53
C ALA A 131 -16.52 36.31 15.57
N ASP A 132 -15.99 37.41 15.03
CA ASP A 132 -16.71 38.67 14.92
C ASP A 132 -17.96 38.53 14.03
N CYS A 133 -17.83 37.81 12.92
CA CYS A 133 -18.97 37.48 12.05
C CYS A 133 -20.07 36.71 12.82
N ARG A 134 -19.73 35.72 13.65
CA ARG A 134 -20.70 34.97 14.48
C ARG A 134 -21.42 35.88 15.46
N VAL A 135 -20.71 36.82 16.11
CA VAL A 135 -21.30 37.78 17.03
C VAL A 135 -22.35 38.64 16.31
N ALA A 136 -22.03 39.20 15.15
CA ALA A 136 -22.98 39.95 14.35
C ALA A 136 -24.17 39.11 13.88
N PHE A 137 -23.90 37.88 13.42
CA PHE A 137 -24.93 36.93 12.96
C PHE A 137 -25.91 36.52 14.05
N SER A 138 -25.46 36.46 15.30
CA SER A 138 -26.33 36.04 16.44
C SER A 138 -27.51 36.99 16.66
N GLY A 139 -27.36 38.27 16.30
CA GLY A 139 -28.40 39.28 16.40
C GLY A 139 -29.40 39.35 15.25
N LEU A 140 -29.16 38.57 14.17
CA LEU A 140 -29.99 38.55 12.95
C LEU A 140 -31.13 37.55 13.06
N SER A 141 -32.27 37.87 12.46
CA SER A 141 -33.33 36.87 12.20
C SER A 141 -32.91 35.87 11.13
N GLU A 142 -33.57 34.70 11.04
CA GLU A 142 -33.22 33.63 10.09
C GLU A 142 -33.26 34.13 8.62
N SER A 143 -34.23 35.00 8.27
CA SER A 143 -34.30 35.58 6.93
C SER A 143 -33.16 36.57 6.64
N GLU A 144 -32.75 37.35 7.65
CA GLU A 144 -31.63 38.27 7.54
C GLU A 144 -30.32 37.52 7.46
N LYS A 145 -30.13 36.42 8.22
CA LYS A 145 -28.98 35.52 8.13
C LYS A 145 -28.81 35.00 6.70
N ALA A 146 -29.90 34.48 6.11
CA ALA A 146 -29.86 33.97 4.74
C ALA A 146 -29.53 35.08 3.73
N ALA A 147 -30.15 36.25 3.83
CA ALA A 147 -29.89 37.37 2.94
C ALA A 147 -28.45 37.91 3.04
N ASN A 148 -27.94 38.09 4.26
CA ASN A 148 -26.55 38.52 4.47
C ASN A 148 -25.54 37.48 4.01
N ALA A 149 -25.77 36.19 4.27
CA ALA A 149 -24.92 35.13 3.78
C ALA A 149 -24.90 35.08 2.24
N GLU A 150 -26.07 35.18 1.57
CA GLU A 150 -26.14 35.21 0.11
C GLU A 150 -25.43 36.46 -0.45
N ALA A 151 -25.60 37.63 0.17
CA ALA A 151 -24.96 38.87 -0.24
C ALA A 151 -23.43 38.78 -0.11
N LEU A 152 -22.91 38.17 0.97
CA LEU A 152 -21.48 38.08 1.22
C LEU A 152 -20.79 37.02 0.35
N VAL A 153 -21.33 35.79 0.27
CA VAL A 153 -20.60 34.67 -0.33
C VAL A 153 -21.31 34.06 -1.54
N GLY A 154 -22.49 34.56 -1.90
CA GLY A 154 -23.31 34.03 -2.98
C GLY A 154 -23.97 32.68 -2.64
N LYS A 155 -24.88 32.22 -3.49
CA LYS A 155 -25.69 31.00 -3.26
C LYS A 155 -24.84 29.74 -3.14
N ASN A 156 -23.76 29.65 -3.89
CA ASN A 156 -22.94 28.44 -3.95
C ASN A 156 -22.12 28.19 -2.67
N ALA A 157 -21.66 29.25 -2.01
CA ALA A 157 -20.89 29.16 -0.78
C ALA A 157 -21.74 29.41 0.50
N MET A 158 -22.99 29.80 0.33
CA MET A 158 -23.89 30.14 1.44
C MET A 158 -24.01 29.03 2.48
N SER A 159 -24.16 27.79 2.06
CA SER A 159 -24.26 26.66 2.98
C SER A 159 -22.99 26.47 3.84
N GLY A 160 -21.81 26.63 3.21
CA GLY A 160 -20.54 26.58 3.91
C GLY A 160 -20.36 27.72 4.91
N PHE A 161 -20.73 28.94 4.53
CA PHE A 161 -20.66 30.09 5.41
C PHE A 161 -21.65 29.96 6.60
N LEU A 162 -22.88 29.55 6.36
CA LEU A 162 -23.85 29.30 7.41
C LEU A 162 -23.42 28.16 8.36
N ALA A 163 -22.74 27.13 7.84
CA ALA A 163 -22.16 26.07 8.68
C ALA A 163 -21.13 26.65 9.66
N LEU A 164 -20.24 27.53 9.19
CA LEU A 164 -19.26 28.22 10.07
C LEU A 164 -19.92 29.16 11.08
N MET A 165 -20.97 29.87 10.68
CA MET A 165 -21.69 30.80 11.55
C MET A 165 -22.50 30.07 12.63
N ASN A 166 -23.07 28.90 12.32
CA ASN A 166 -23.91 28.11 13.22
C ASN A 166 -23.12 27.08 14.05
N SER A 167 -21.81 27.02 13.92
CA SER A 167 -20.98 26.13 14.72
C SER A 167 -21.09 26.44 16.20
N SER A 168 -21.23 25.40 17.03
CA SER A 168 -21.33 25.59 18.48
C SER A 168 -19.98 26.01 19.07
N GLU A 169 -20.00 26.82 20.14
CA GLU A 169 -18.78 27.17 20.86
C GLU A 169 -18.04 25.94 21.39
N THR A 170 -18.77 24.88 21.75
CA THR A 170 -18.21 23.60 22.18
C THR A 170 -17.37 22.96 21.07
N ASP A 171 -17.90 22.91 19.84
CA ASP A 171 -17.18 22.33 18.69
C ASP A 171 -15.99 23.20 18.30
N ILE A 172 -16.15 24.53 18.31
CA ILE A 172 -15.07 25.47 18.03
C ILE A 172 -13.92 25.29 19.03
N ASN A 173 -14.23 25.35 20.33
CA ASN A 173 -13.22 25.25 21.38
C ASN A 173 -12.54 23.88 21.41
N LYS A 174 -13.30 22.81 21.17
CA LYS A 174 -12.74 21.44 21.07
C LYS A 174 -11.75 21.35 19.92
N LEU A 175 -12.15 21.79 18.73
CA LEU A 175 -11.35 21.64 17.53
C LEU A 175 -10.13 22.56 17.56
N ARG A 176 -10.32 23.83 17.97
CA ARG A 176 -9.24 24.80 18.18
C ARG A 176 -8.22 24.30 19.18
N GLY A 177 -8.64 23.87 20.36
CA GLY A 177 -7.75 23.35 21.38
C GLY A 177 -6.99 22.10 20.95
N ALA A 178 -7.61 21.24 20.13
CA ALA A 178 -6.93 20.09 19.56
C ALA A 178 -5.87 20.48 18.52
N ILE A 179 -6.13 21.50 17.70
CA ILE A 179 -5.18 21.98 16.68
C ILE A 179 -4.05 22.80 17.33
N GLU A 180 -4.35 23.68 18.29
CA GLU A 180 -3.33 24.45 19.02
C GLU A 180 -2.35 23.57 19.81
N ASN A 181 -2.77 22.37 20.21
CA ASN A 181 -1.95 21.39 20.95
C ASN A 181 -1.70 20.12 20.10
N CYS A 182 -1.49 20.28 18.79
CA CYS A 182 -1.41 19.15 17.89
C CYS A 182 -0.04 18.47 17.84
N ASP A 183 1.00 19.04 18.42
CA ASP A 183 2.36 18.50 18.35
C ASP A 183 2.42 17.04 18.81
N GLY A 184 2.88 16.15 17.92
CA GLY A 184 2.91 14.72 18.13
C GLY A 184 1.58 13.99 17.88
N ALA A 185 0.53 14.67 17.43
CA ALA A 185 -0.78 14.06 17.19
C ALA A 185 -0.72 12.97 16.09
N SER A 186 0.06 13.18 15.05
CA SER A 186 0.23 12.20 13.97
C SER A 186 0.97 10.95 14.44
N GLU A 187 1.96 11.08 15.32
CA GLU A 187 2.68 9.96 15.91
C GLU A 187 1.77 9.17 16.86
N SER A 188 1.09 9.83 17.77
CA SER A 188 0.13 9.19 18.70
C SER A 188 -1.01 8.48 17.97
N MET A 189 -1.52 9.08 16.88
CA MET A 189 -2.51 8.46 16.02
C MET A 189 -1.95 7.21 15.32
N ALA A 190 -0.69 7.28 14.84
CA ALA A 190 -0.02 6.15 14.21
C ALA A 190 0.18 4.99 15.19
N GLU A 191 0.64 5.27 16.42
CA GLU A 191 0.78 4.27 17.48
C GLU A 191 -0.55 3.60 17.79
N THR A 192 -1.62 4.38 17.99
CA THR A 192 -2.98 3.86 18.25
C THR A 192 -3.48 2.97 17.12
N MET A 193 -3.26 3.37 15.86
CA MET A 193 -3.66 2.60 14.68
C MET A 193 -2.84 1.32 14.49
N GLN A 194 -1.59 1.32 14.97
CA GLN A 194 -0.68 0.17 14.85
C GLN A 194 -0.77 -0.79 16.04
N ASP A 195 -1.32 -0.34 17.18
CA ASP A 195 -1.48 -1.17 18.40
C ASP A 195 -2.68 -2.13 18.28
N ASN A 196 -2.76 -2.83 17.15
CA ASN A 196 -3.72 -3.90 16.93
C ASN A 196 -3.18 -4.89 15.87
N LEU A 197 -3.84 -6.05 15.75
CA LEU A 197 -3.41 -7.11 14.83
C LEU A 197 -3.30 -6.62 13.38
N ASN A 198 -4.23 -5.80 12.91
CA ASN A 198 -4.19 -5.24 11.54
C ASN A 198 -2.99 -4.29 11.34
N GLY A 199 -2.68 -3.46 12.33
CA GLY A 199 -1.51 -2.59 12.33
C GLY A 199 -0.21 -3.40 12.26
N GLN A 200 -0.07 -4.44 13.07
CA GLN A 200 1.08 -5.32 13.06
C GLN A 200 1.23 -6.07 11.71
N LEU A 201 0.12 -6.51 11.12
CA LEU A 201 0.14 -7.12 9.78
C LEU A 201 0.55 -6.11 8.70
N THR A 202 0.16 -4.85 8.83
CA THR A 202 0.57 -3.76 7.92
C THR A 202 2.08 -3.50 8.04
N ILE A 203 2.61 -3.44 9.27
CA ILE A 203 4.05 -3.31 9.51
C ILE A 203 4.81 -4.50 8.92
N LEU A 204 4.34 -5.72 9.17
CA LEU A 204 4.95 -6.92 8.59
C LEU A 204 4.95 -6.89 7.07
N LYS A 205 3.84 -6.47 6.45
CA LYS A 205 3.74 -6.31 5.00
C LYS A 205 4.77 -5.30 4.48
N SER A 206 4.91 -4.14 5.11
CA SER A 206 5.91 -3.12 4.73
C SER A 206 7.34 -3.65 4.86
N GLN A 207 7.64 -4.41 5.93
CA GLN A 207 8.95 -5.04 6.10
C GLN A 207 9.24 -6.08 5.00
N LEU A 208 8.22 -6.84 4.58
CA LEU A 208 8.34 -7.79 3.46
C LEU A 208 8.53 -7.07 2.12
N GLU A 209 7.88 -5.93 1.90
CA GLU A 209 8.06 -5.09 0.71
C GLU A 209 9.48 -4.50 0.68
N GLU A 210 9.99 -3.99 1.78
CA GLU A 210 11.37 -3.51 1.91
C GLU A 210 12.39 -4.64 1.64
N LEU A 211 12.13 -5.83 2.18
CA LEU A 211 12.92 -7.01 1.90
C LEU A 211 12.90 -7.36 0.41
N ALA A 212 11.73 -7.31 -0.24
CA ALA A 212 11.59 -7.55 -1.67
C ALA A 212 12.35 -6.54 -2.52
N ILE A 213 12.36 -5.25 -2.15
CA ILE A 213 13.16 -4.19 -2.79
C ILE A 213 14.65 -4.49 -2.64
N SER A 214 15.09 -4.84 -1.43
CA SER A 214 16.48 -5.20 -1.15
C SER A 214 16.94 -6.43 -1.97
N PHE A 215 16.08 -7.44 -2.11
CA PHE A 215 16.34 -8.57 -3.01
C PHE A 215 16.39 -8.15 -4.47
N GLY A 216 15.54 -7.20 -4.90
CA GLY A 216 15.55 -6.62 -6.23
C GLY A 216 16.90 -6.02 -6.55
N ASP A 217 17.47 -5.22 -5.66
CA ASP A 217 18.77 -4.57 -5.83
C ASP A 217 19.92 -5.58 -5.93
N ILE A 218 19.85 -6.67 -5.16
CA ILE A 218 20.86 -7.76 -5.21
C ILE A 218 20.75 -8.57 -6.50
N LEU A 219 19.51 -8.82 -6.98
CA LEU A 219 19.27 -9.63 -8.15
C LEU A 219 19.42 -8.84 -9.46
N MET A 220 19.21 -7.52 -9.46
CA MET A 220 19.24 -6.67 -10.66
C MET A 220 20.54 -6.79 -11.46
N PRO A 221 21.75 -6.79 -10.87
CA PRO A 221 23.00 -6.99 -11.63
C PRO A 221 23.05 -8.36 -12.32
N THR A 222 22.50 -9.40 -11.68
CA THR A 222 22.44 -10.75 -12.24
C THR A 222 21.44 -10.83 -13.38
N ILE A 223 20.25 -10.23 -13.20
CA ILE A 223 19.22 -10.13 -14.26
C ILE A 223 19.76 -9.37 -15.47
N ARG A 224 20.45 -8.24 -15.26
CA ARG A 224 21.10 -7.47 -16.36
C ARG A 224 22.13 -8.31 -17.12
N LYS A 225 22.94 -9.11 -16.43
CA LYS A 225 23.89 -10.03 -17.07
C LYS A 225 23.17 -11.10 -17.92
N ILE A 226 22.08 -11.66 -17.40
CA ILE A 226 21.26 -12.64 -18.13
C ILE A 226 20.65 -11.98 -19.37
N VAL A 227 20.04 -10.81 -19.22
CA VAL A 227 19.45 -10.05 -20.34
C VAL A 227 20.52 -9.73 -21.40
N SER A 228 21.69 -9.26 -20.98
CA SER A 228 22.80 -8.98 -21.90
C SER A 228 23.29 -10.24 -22.63
N ALA A 229 23.39 -11.37 -21.93
CA ALA A 229 23.76 -12.64 -22.54
C ALA A 229 22.72 -13.11 -23.56
N VAL A 230 21.44 -12.96 -23.25
CA VAL A 230 20.33 -13.26 -24.17
C VAL A 230 20.36 -12.34 -25.39
N GLN A 231 20.61 -11.04 -25.21
CA GLN A 231 20.74 -10.09 -26.30
C GLN A 231 21.92 -10.47 -27.23
N GLN A 232 23.11 -10.73 -26.67
CA GLN A 232 24.28 -11.18 -27.46
C GLN A 232 24.00 -12.49 -28.20
N PHE A 233 23.25 -13.41 -27.58
CA PHE A 233 22.86 -14.65 -28.26
C PHE A 233 21.90 -14.38 -29.42
N VAL A 234 20.91 -13.50 -29.23
CA VAL A 234 19.98 -13.09 -30.30
C VAL A 234 20.71 -12.38 -31.43
N ASP A 235 21.65 -11.47 -31.12
CA ASP A 235 22.44 -10.76 -32.11
C ASP A 235 23.31 -11.74 -32.92
N LYS A 236 23.89 -12.73 -32.25
CA LYS A 236 24.67 -13.78 -32.90
C LYS A 236 23.82 -14.68 -33.78
N LEU A 237 22.58 -15.01 -33.35
CA LEU A 237 21.60 -15.72 -34.19
C LEU A 237 21.23 -14.91 -35.44
N ASN A 238 21.02 -13.61 -35.27
CA ASN A 238 20.65 -12.73 -36.38
C ASN A 238 21.79 -12.52 -37.40
N SER A 239 23.05 -12.68 -37.00
CA SER A 239 24.21 -12.59 -37.85
C SER A 239 24.57 -13.89 -38.61
N MET A 240 23.87 -14.99 -38.32
CA MET A 240 24.08 -16.29 -38.96
C MET A 240 23.28 -16.42 -40.26
N ASP A 241 23.77 -17.29 -41.18
CA ASP A 241 23.05 -17.67 -42.38
C ASP A 241 21.72 -18.37 -42.06
N GLU A 242 20.79 -18.32 -43.00
CA GLU A 242 19.40 -18.78 -42.78
C GLU A 242 19.32 -20.27 -42.43
N GLY A 243 20.14 -21.12 -43.05
CA GLY A 243 20.16 -22.56 -42.78
C GLY A 243 20.66 -22.92 -41.37
N THR A 244 21.75 -22.24 -40.95
CA THR A 244 22.29 -22.40 -39.59
C THR A 244 21.33 -21.86 -38.52
N ARG A 245 20.69 -20.71 -38.79
CA ARG A 245 19.67 -20.11 -37.91
C ARG A 245 18.46 -21.04 -37.73
N GLU A 246 17.94 -21.60 -38.80
CA GLU A 246 16.81 -22.53 -38.77
C GLU A 246 17.15 -23.78 -37.94
N THR A 247 18.37 -24.31 -38.09
CA THR A 247 18.82 -25.47 -37.32
C THR A 247 18.95 -25.16 -35.83
N ILE A 248 19.49 -24.00 -35.46
CA ILE A 248 19.60 -23.56 -34.04
C ILE A 248 18.25 -23.28 -33.45
N ILE A 249 17.31 -22.69 -34.21
CA ILE A 249 15.94 -22.45 -33.75
C ILE A 249 15.23 -23.78 -33.50
N LYS A 250 15.38 -24.77 -34.38
CA LYS A 250 14.83 -26.12 -34.19
C LYS A 250 15.37 -26.81 -32.93
N ILE A 251 16.70 -26.68 -32.70
CA ILE A 251 17.36 -27.22 -31.50
C ILE A 251 16.88 -26.45 -30.24
N GLY A 252 16.76 -25.12 -30.34
CA GLY A 252 16.27 -24.25 -29.26
C GLY A 252 14.82 -24.53 -28.89
N LEU A 253 13.94 -24.77 -29.88
CA LEU A 253 12.55 -25.18 -29.66
C LEU A 253 12.48 -26.57 -29.00
N LEU A 254 13.34 -27.50 -29.39
CA LEU A 254 13.47 -28.80 -28.72
C LEU A 254 13.92 -28.63 -27.26
N ALA A 255 14.92 -27.81 -26.99
CA ALA A 255 15.41 -27.51 -25.64
C ALA A 255 14.34 -26.77 -24.80
N ALA A 256 13.63 -25.79 -25.38
CA ALA A 256 12.56 -25.08 -24.71
C ALA A 256 11.33 -25.96 -24.39
N SER A 257 11.07 -26.97 -25.20
CA SER A 257 10.00 -27.94 -24.93
C SER A 257 10.34 -28.90 -23.77
N ILE A 258 11.64 -29.08 -23.49
CA ILE A 258 12.11 -29.93 -22.39
C ILE A 258 11.99 -29.21 -21.04
N GLY A 259 12.12 -27.88 -20.99
CA GLY A 259 12.05 -27.10 -19.76
C GLY A 259 10.73 -27.26 -18.96
N PRO A 260 9.56 -27.05 -19.56
CA PRO A 260 8.26 -27.34 -18.92
C PRO A 260 8.09 -28.80 -18.52
N LEU A 261 8.62 -29.72 -19.33
CA LEU A 261 8.62 -31.16 -19.02
C LEU A 261 9.45 -31.47 -17.76
N LEU A 262 10.61 -30.85 -17.59
CA LEU A 262 11.45 -31.00 -16.40
C LEU A 262 10.80 -30.39 -15.15
N ILE A 263 10.07 -29.28 -15.29
CA ILE A 263 9.32 -28.68 -14.16
C ILE A 263 8.17 -29.61 -13.74
N VAL A 264 7.45 -30.17 -14.70
CA VAL A 264 6.37 -31.16 -14.43
C VAL A 264 6.96 -32.41 -13.79
N LEU A 265 8.07 -32.92 -14.32
CA LEU A 265 8.81 -34.07 -13.75
C LEU A 265 9.29 -33.76 -12.31
N GLY A 266 9.87 -32.60 -12.06
CA GLY A 266 10.33 -32.19 -10.74
C GLY A 266 9.19 -32.11 -9.72
N LYS A 267 8.06 -31.53 -10.10
CA LYS A 267 6.83 -31.53 -9.27
C LYS A 267 6.28 -32.95 -9.04
N THR A 268 6.27 -33.79 -10.05
CA THR A 268 5.79 -35.15 -9.94
C THR A 268 6.69 -35.99 -9.04
N ILE A 269 8.01 -35.88 -9.18
CA ILE A 269 8.98 -36.56 -8.32
C ILE A 269 8.84 -36.09 -6.86
N SER A 270 8.65 -34.79 -6.63
CA SER A 270 8.39 -34.23 -5.30
C SER A 270 7.10 -34.75 -4.70
N THR A 271 6.03 -34.83 -5.49
CA THR A 271 4.73 -35.37 -5.07
C THR A 271 4.81 -36.87 -4.77
N VAL A 272 5.50 -37.63 -5.63
CA VAL A 272 5.76 -39.08 -5.42
C VAL A 272 6.65 -39.27 -4.19
N GLY A 273 7.68 -38.46 -3.99
CA GLY A 273 8.54 -38.50 -2.80
C GLY A 273 7.77 -38.22 -1.51
N THR A 274 6.80 -37.31 -1.55
CA THR A 274 5.90 -37.03 -0.42
C THR A 274 4.90 -38.18 -0.20
N ALA A 275 4.36 -38.72 -1.27
CA ALA A 275 3.49 -39.90 -1.21
C ALA A 275 4.25 -41.14 -0.67
N MET A 276 5.49 -41.37 -1.11
CA MET A 276 6.33 -42.49 -0.59
C MET A 276 6.68 -42.30 0.89
N ARG A 277 6.90 -41.09 1.36
CA ARG A 277 7.08 -40.81 2.80
C ARG A 277 5.79 -41.04 3.58
N GLY A 278 4.63 -40.70 3.03
CA GLY A 278 3.32 -41.03 3.56
C GLY A 278 3.09 -42.56 3.60
N PHE A 279 3.45 -43.28 2.53
CA PHE A 279 3.38 -44.76 2.45
C PHE A 279 4.31 -45.46 3.45
N SER A 280 5.51 -44.91 3.69
CA SER A 280 6.42 -45.49 4.70
C SER A 280 5.88 -45.31 6.12
N SER A 281 5.18 -44.21 6.42
CA SER A 281 4.48 -43.98 7.68
C SER A 281 3.26 -44.89 7.82
N LEU A 282 2.50 -45.10 6.73
CA LEU A 282 1.39 -46.05 6.65
C LEU A 282 1.88 -47.50 6.79
N ALA A 283 2.98 -47.88 6.14
CA ALA A 283 3.58 -49.19 6.26
C ALA A 283 4.06 -49.50 7.71
N LYS A 284 4.58 -48.47 8.42
CA LYS A 284 4.90 -48.62 9.86
C LYS A 284 3.63 -48.78 10.71
N GLY A 285 2.56 -48.03 10.39
CA GLY A 285 1.26 -48.13 11.06
C GLY A 285 0.57 -49.48 10.77
N VAL A 286 0.63 -49.95 9.52
CA VAL A 286 0.10 -51.26 9.12
C VAL A 286 0.90 -52.40 9.75
N ARG A 287 2.22 -52.28 9.88
CA ARG A 287 3.04 -53.29 10.56
C ARG A 287 2.70 -53.37 12.06
N LEU A 288 2.36 -52.27 12.70
CA LEU A 288 1.85 -52.23 14.08
C LEU A 288 0.44 -52.87 14.18
N LEU A 289 -0.42 -52.70 13.17
CA LEU A 289 -1.75 -53.33 13.10
C LEU A 289 -1.68 -54.85 12.82
N ILE A 290 -0.76 -55.26 11.96
CA ILE A 290 -0.58 -56.70 11.63
C ILE A 290 -0.03 -57.50 12.82
N THR A 291 0.74 -56.89 13.70
CA THR A 291 1.19 -57.52 14.95
C THR A 291 0.10 -57.66 16.01
N HIS A 292 -1.04 -56.99 15.84
CA HIS A 292 -2.16 -57.04 16.80
C HIS A 292 -3.45 -57.66 16.27
N VAL A 293 -3.60 -57.89 14.94
CA VAL A 293 -4.81 -58.48 14.34
C VAL A 293 -4.41 -59.40 13.19
N GLY A 294 -4.46 -60.70 13.45
CA GLY A 294 -4.19 -61.73 12.44
C GLY A 294 -5.21 -61.70 11.30
N SER A 295 -4.68 -61.78 10.06
CA SER A 295 -5.30 -61.92 8.74
C SER A 295 -5.51 -60.66 7.92
N ALA A 296 -4.57 -60.44 6.96
CA ALA A 296 -4.49 -59.27 6.11
C ALA A 296 -5.13 -59.41 4.69
N SER A 297 -5.92 -60.43 4.43
CA SER A 297 -6.46 -60.68 3.06
C SER A 297 -7.58 -59.75 2.62
N GLY A 298 -8.21 -59.00 3.55
CA GLY A 298 -9.32 -58.10 3.24
C GLY A 298 -8.95 -56.62 2.92
N VAL A 299 -7.73 -56.21 3.22
CA VAL A 299 -7.29 -54.82 3.05
C VAL A 299 -6.72 -54.54 1.66
N PHE A 300 -6.06 -55.56 1.06
CA PHE A 300 -5.46 -55.43 -0.28
C PHE A 300 -6.49 -55.40 -1.40
N SER A 301 -7.66 -56.05 -1.23
CA SER A 301 -8.74 -56.00 -2.24
C SER A 301 -9.41 -54.62 -2.35
N LYS A 302 -9.40 -53.82 -1.28
CA LYS A 302 -9.96 -52.44 -1.31
C LYS A 302 -9.00 -51.40 -1.88
N LEU A 303 -7.68 -51.64 -1.82
CA LEU A 303 -6.69 -50.74 -2.44
C LEU A 303 -6.71 -50.83 -3.98
N GLY A 304 -6.98 -51.99 -4.53
CA GLY A 304 -7.12 -52.20 -5.98
C GLY A 304 -8.29 -51.44 -6.61
N VAL A 305 -9.36 -51.23 -5.84
CA VAL A 305 -10.55 -50.48 -6.29
C VAL A 305 -10.30 -48.98 -6.33
N VAL A 306 -9.47 -48.42 -5.42
CA VAL A 306 -9.13 -47.00 -5.39
C VAL A 306 -8.18 -46.62 -6.53
N LEU A 307 -7.29 -47.54 -6.94
CA LEU A 307 -6.37 -47.30 -8.07
C LEU A 307 -7.07 -47.52 -9.43
N GLY A 308 -8.16 -48.28 -9.49
CA GLY A 308 -8.93 -48.51 -10.71
C GLY A 308 -9.84 -47.36 -11.16
N GLY A 309 -9.99 -46.31 -10.32
CA GLY A 309 -10.83 -45.15 -10.60
C GLY A 309 -10.12 -43.96 -11.27
N LEU A 310 -8.82 -44.09 -11.60
CA LEU A 310 -8.09 -43.01 -12.28
C LEU A 310 -8.41 -43.04 -13.79
N SER A 311 -8.90 -41.89 -14.29
CA SER A 311 -9.29 -41.70 -15.69
C SER A 311 -8.14 -41.88 -16.68
N GLY A 312 -8.42 -42.42 -17.88
CA GLY A 312 -7.48 -42.75 -18.95
C GLY A 312 -6.35 -41.75 -19.24
N PRO A 313 -6.57 -40.43 -19.20
CA PRO A 313 -5.50 -39.42 -19.40
C PRO A 313 -4.39 -39.49 -18.36
N VAL A 314 -4.72 -39.81 -17.11
CA VAL A 314 -3.73 -39.90 -16.00
C VAL A 314 -2.85 -41.13 -16.16
N VAL A 315 -3.43 -42.25 -16.59
CA VAL A 315 -2.67 -43.49 -16.87
C VAL A 315 -1.70 -43.30 -18.03
N ALA A 316 -2.10 -42.60 -19.09
CA ALA A 316 -1.22 -42.25 -20.21
C ALA A 316 -0.04 -41.36 -19.80
N VAL A 317 -0.27 -40.36 -18.97
CA VAL A 317 0.80 -39.50 -18.44
C VAL A 317 1.76 -40.28 -17.55
N VAL A 318 1.26 -41.17 -16.70
CA VAL A 318 2.10 -42.01 -15.84
C VAL A 318 2.95 -42.98 -16.67
N ALA A 319 2.39 -43.55 -17.75
CA ALA A 319 3.12 -44.45 -18.66
C ALA A 319 4.26 -43.69 -19.40
N VAL A 320 3.99 -42.50 -19.91
CA VAL A 320 5.01 -41.63 -20.56
C VAL A 320 6.12 -41.26 -19.58
N ILE A 321 5.75 -40.85 -18.36
CA ILE A 321 6.73 -40.52 -17.30
C ILE A 321 7.56 -41.76 -16.95
N GLY A 322 6.94 -42.94 -16.83
CA GLY A 322 7.65 -44.20 -16.58
C GLY A 322 8.67 -44.53 -17.65
N THR A 323 8.31 -44.31 -18.93
CA THR A 323 9.23 -44.53 -20.07
C THR A 323 10.39 -43.57 -20.07
N LEU A 324 10.15 -42.28 -19.77
CA LEU A 324 11.20 -41.27 -19.68
C LEU A 324 12.14 -41.50 -18.49
N VAL A 325 11.61 -41.89 -17.33
CA VAL A 325 12.42 -42.28 -16.17
C VAL A 325 13.27 -43.50 -16.47
N ALA A 326 12.70 -44.53 -17.15
CA ALA A 326 13.44 -45.71 -17.55
C ALA A 326 14.55 -45.38 -18.56
N ALA A 327 14.30 -44.51 -19.53
CA ALA A 327 15.32 -44.03 -20.49
C ALA A 327 16.42 -43.22 -19.78
N PHE A 328 16.05 -42.35 -18.86
CA PHE A 328 17.02 -41.60 -18.04
C PHE A 328 17.89 -42.52 -17.20
N MET A 329 17.26 -43.50 -16.52
CA MET A 329 17.98 -44.47 -15.68
C MET A 329 18.90 -45.35 -16.52
N ASN A 330 18.47 -45.73 -17.73
CA ASN A 330 19.32 -46.45 -18.65
C ASN A 330 20.55 -45.63 -19.06
N LEU A 331 20.36 -44.39 -19.52
CA LEU A 331 21.45 -43.47 -19.84
C LEU A 331 22.37 -43.20 -18.64
N TRP A 332 21.81 -43.03 -17.47
CA TRP A 332 22.57 -42.87 -16.24
C TRP A 332 23.46 -44.05 -15.92
N ASN A 333 22.95 -45.26 -16.13
CA ASN A 333 23.67 -46.48 -15.81
C ASN A 333 24.67 -46.93 -16.90
N THR A 334 24.41 -46.57 -18.19
CA THR A 334 25.17 -47.05 -19.32
C THR A 334 26.09 -46.01 -19.96
N ASN A 335 25.86 -44.71 -19.72
CA ASN A 335 26.64 -43.64 -20.36
C ASN A 335 27.34 -42.79 -19.31
N GLU A 336 28.67 -42.93 -19.26
CA GLU A 336 29.52 -42.23 -18.28
C GLU A 336 29.60 -40.71 -18.54
N GLU A 337 29.60 -40.27 -19.82
CA GLU A 337 29.63 -38.87 -20.21
C GLU A 337 28.31 -38.16 -19.76
N PHE A 338 27.17 -38.85 -19.99
CA PHE A 338 25.88 -38.32 -19.55
C PHE A 338 25.83 -38.18 -18.03
N ARG A 339 26.30 -39.16 -17.27
CA ARG A 339 26.35 -39.12 -15.81
C ARG A 339 27.27 -37.99 -15.31
N THR A 340 28.43 -37.84 -15.91
CA THR A 340 29.42 -36.78 -15.58
C THR A 340 28.82 -35.41 -15.86
N ALA A 341 28.17 -35.20 -17.00
CA ALA A 341 27.56 -33.93 -17.38
C ALA A 341 26.42 -33.55 -16.38
N ILE A 342 25.52 -34.47 -16.08
CA ILE A 342 24.41 -34.23 -15.14
C ILE A 342 24.92 -33.97 -13.72
N THR A 343 25.92 -34.74 -13.27
CA THR A 343 26.54 -34.55 -11.95
C THR A 343 27.27 -33.20 -11.87
N GLY A 344 27.95 -32.79 -12.95
CA GLY A 344 28.60 -31.48 -13.05
C GLY A 344 27.59 -30.33 -12.92
N ILE A 345 26.49 -30.40 -13.70
CA ILE A 345 25.41 -29.41 -13.63
C ILE A 345 24.80 -29.35 -12.22
N TRP A 346 24.55 -30.52 -11.60
CA TRP A 346 24.00 -30.59 -10.25
C TRP A 346 24.93 -29.97 -9.21
N ASN A 347 26.22 -30.30 -9.26
CA ASN A 347 27.22 -29.75 -8.32
C ASN A 347 27.39 -28.24 -8.51
N ASP A 348 27.30 -27.73 -9.73
CA ASP A 348 27.36 -26.28 -10.01
C ASP A 348 26.13 -25.57 -9.43
N ILE A 349 24.92 -26.12 -9.60
CA ILE A 349 23.68 -25.60 -8.99
C ILE A 349 23.78 -25.61 -7.47
N VAL A 350 24.19 -26.73 -6.86
CA VAL A 350 24.31 -26.87 -5.41
C VAL A 350 25.35 -25.89 -4.84
N SER A 351 26.49 -25.73 -5.52
CA SER A 351 27.53 -24.77 -5.12
C SER A 351 27.02 -23.31 -5.17
N LYS A 352 26.30 -22.93 -6.22
CA LYS A 352 25.71 -21.61 -6.35
C LYS A 352 24.62 -21.35 -5.32
N VAL A 353 23.75 -22.32 -5.07
CA VAL A 353 22.71 -22.23 -4.03
C VAL A 353 23.34 -22.11 -2.63
N LYS A 354 24.36 -22.94 -2.35
CA LYS A 354 25.08 -22.85 -1.07
C LYS A 354 25.74 -21.50 -0.88
N GLY A 355 26.47 -21.01 -1.90
CA GLY A 355 27.08 -19.68 -1.84
C GLY A 355 26.06 -18.56 -1.65
N PHE A 356 24.88 -18.67 -2.22
CA PHE A 356 23.78 -17.74 -1.99
C PHE A 356 23.26 -17.83 -0.55
N CYS A 357 23.02 -19.03 -0.04
CA CYS A 357 22.58 -19.22 1.36
C CYS A 357 23.63 -18.70 2.35
N ASP A 358 24.91 -18.94 2.12
CA ASP A 358 25.98 -18.45 2.98
C ASP A 358 26.07 -16.92 3.00
N GLN A 359 25.88 -16.25 1.83
CA GLN A 359 25.82 -14.79 1.75
C GLN A 359 24.58 -14.23 2.46
N LEU A 360 23.43 -14.90 2.33
CA LEU A 360 22.19 -14.53 3.01
C LEU A 360 22.37 -14.63 4.54
N THR A 361 22.94 -15.73 5.02
CA THR A 361 23.22 -15.95 6.44
C THR A 361 24.17 -14.90 7.00
N GLN A 362 25.26 -14.56 6.28
CA GLN A 362 26.18 -13.52 6.70
C GLN A 362 25.51 -12.14 6.79
N ARG A 363 24.62 -11.81 5.87
CA ARG A 363 23.88 -10.53 5.91
C ARG A 363 22.84 -10.48 7.02
N ILE A 364 22.11 -11.57 7.26
CA ILE A 364 21.13 -11.67 8.34
C ILE A 364 21.82 -11.57 9.72
N ASN A 365 22.95 -12.26 9.90
CA ASN A 365 23.75 -12.14 11.11
C ASN A 365 24.33 -10.73 11.32
N GLY A 366 24.65 -10.02 10.22
CA GLY A 366 25.06 -8.61 10.24
C GLY A 366 23.96 -7.64 10.67
N LEU A 367 22.69 -8.04 10.60
CA LEU A 367 21.52 -7.29 11.04
C LEU A 367 21.15 -7.58 12.51
N GLY A 368 21.90 -8.40 13.22
CA GLY A 368 21.70 -8.68 14.65
C GLY A 368 20.65 -9.74 14.96
N PHE A 369 20.21 -10.51 13.99
CA PHE A 369 19.32 -11.66 14.20
C PHE A 369 20.16 -12.93 14.40
N ASP A 370 20.17 -13.47 15.63
CA ASP A 370 20.79 -14.77 15.94
C ASP A 370 19.70 -15.86 15.99
N PHE A 371 19.70 -16.75 14.99
CA PHE A 371 18.74 -17.87 14.88
C PHE A 371 19.12 -19.10 15.72
N LYS A 372 20.01 -18.98 16.70
CA LYS A 372 20.41 -20.12 17.53
C LYS A 372 19.39 -20.54 18.58
N ASP A 373 18.35 -19.73 18.81
CA ASP A 373 17.34 -19.96 19.85
C ASP A 373 15.91 -20.20 19.31
N VAL A 374 15.72 -20.63 18.05
CA VAL A 374 14.43 -21.03 17.48
C VAL A 374 14.42 -22.51 17.13
#